data_2cc535e58352052fd5a6190d2c27eafb
#
_entry.id   2cc535e58352052fd5a6190d2c27eafb
#
_cell.length_a   1.000
_cell.length_b   1.000
_cell.length_c   1.000
_cell.angle_alpha   90.00
_cell.angle_beta   90.00
_cell.angle_gamma   90.00
#
_symmetry.space_group_name_H-M   'P 1'
#
loop_
_entity.id
_entity.type
_entity.pdbx_description
1 polymer ?
#
loop_
_entity_poly.entity_id
_entity_poly.type
_entity_poly.pdbx_seq_one_letter_code
_entity_poly.pdbx_strand_id
1 'polypeptide(L)'
;FPYVHMMRRIDNELEAMGQARLFYPGEEPFIDGRDWGTLCCLLNEDYHDLLNRNVQKPDSAAQLLFDRYDRAAQIAGLAPRLGLLPEDVRKKLAEKLEDEAAAMLREKQAAYPDSFEGKTIIIECARGGPDGASMPLTGSNGYQYSLPMFCPEILENAAILYIWVTPEESRRKNADRADPNDPGSNLHHGVPLAVMLGEYGCDDMEYLVKTSDVPNTVRVPAHGTTYHVPIGIFDNRVDKTSFLRAEPDAWDEAKVQEVTTAIREATDAMWSHYQK
;
A
#
# COMPACT_ATOMS: atom_id res chain seq x y z
N PHE A 1 -2.45 -3.42 -3.78
CA PHE A 1 -3.58 -4.34 -4.03
C PHE A 1 -3.13 -5.74 -4.44
N PRO A 2 -2.28 -5.98 -5.46
CA PRO A 2 -2.09 -7.34 -5.94
C PRO A 2 -1.54 -8.29 -4.86
N TYR A 3 -0.65 -7.82 -4.00
CA TYR A 3 -0.07 -8.62 -2.92
C TYR A 3 -1.10 -8.99 -1.85
N VAL A 4 -1.92 -8.04 -1.37
CA VAL A 4 -2.98 -8.32 -0.38
C VAL A 4 -3.98 -9.33 -0.95
N HIS A 5 -4.36 -9.17 -2.22
CA HIS A 5 -5.23 -10.12 -2.91
C HIS A 5 -4.61 -11.53 -2.93
N MET A 6 -3.35 -11.66 -3.35
CA MET A 6 -2.67 -12.95 -3.39
C MET A 6 -2.46 -13.58 -2.01
N MET A 7 -2.22 -12.79 -0.95
CA MET A 7 -2.19 -13.30 0.43
C MET A 7 -3.54 -13.93 0.82
N ARG A 8 -4.66 -13.29 0.49
CA ARG A 8 -6.00 -13.87 0.71
C ARG A 8 -6.25 -15.11 -0.14
N ARG A 9 -5.80 -15.11 -1.40
CA ARG A 9 -5.88 -16.29 -2.28
C ARG A 9 -5.10 -17.47 -1.72
N ILE A 10 -3.87 -17.23 -1.23
CA ILE A 10 -3.04 -18.24 -0.56
C ILE A 10 -3.78 -18.83 0.64
N ASP A 11 -4.31 -17.99 1.51
CA ASP A 11 -5.05 -18.43 2.70
C ASP A 11 -6.29 -19.27 2.35
N ASN A 12 -7.05 -18.85 1.34
CA ASN A 12 -8.24 -19.58 0.91
C ASN A 12 -7.91 -20.97 0.34
N GLU A 13 -6.82 -21.08 -0.44
CA GLU A 13 -6.38 -22.36 -0.98
C GLU A 13 -5.78 -23.27 0.12
N LEU A 14 -5.08 -22.70 1.09
CA LEU A 14 -4.58 -23.46 2.26
C LEU A 14 -5.75 -24.01 3.08
N GLU A 15 -6.76 -23.19 3.37
CA GLU A 15 -7.95 -23.63 4.09
C GLU A 15 -8.70 -24.73 3.33
N ALA A 16 -8.86 -24.60 2.01
CA ALA A 16 -9.45 -25.63 1.15
C ALA A 16 -8.66 -26.96 1.14
N MET A 17 -7.37 -26.91 1.47
CA MET A 17 -6.51 -28.07 1.64
C MET A 17 -6.45 -28.58 3.10
N GLY A 18 -7.24 -28.00 4.01
CA GLY A 18 -7.26 -28.34 5.44
C GLY A 18 -6.02 -27.86 6.20
N GLN A 19 -5.33 -26.84 5.68
CA GLN A 19 -4.18 -26.20 6.33
C GLN A 19 -4.61 -24.91 7.04
N ALA A 20 -3.79 -24.45 7.98
CA ALA A 20 -4.00 -23.18 8.65
C ALA A 20 -3.78 -21.99 7.70
N ARG A 21 -4.56 -20.94 7.87
CA ARG A 21 -4.34 -19.64 7.21
C ARG A 21 -3.06 -19.01 7.75
N LEU A 22 -2.35 -18.26 6.91
CA LEU A 22 -1.03 -17.70 7.24
C LEU A 22 -1.06 -16.19 7.46
N PHE A 23 -1.95 -15.47 6.77
CA PHE A 23 -1.96 -14.01 6.71
C PHE A 23 -3.19 -13.41 7.40
N TYR A 24 -4.37 -13.95 7.14
CA TYR A 24 -5.64 -13.42 7.64
C TYR A 24 -6.46 -14.53 8.31
N PRO A 25 -7.05 -14.28 9.49
CA PRO A 25 -7.94 -15.27 10.13
C PRO A 25 -9.30 -15.39 9.41
N GLY A 26 -9.60 -14.47 8.48
CA GLY A 26 -10.85 -14.37 7.72
C GLY A 26 -10.99 -12.97 7.15
N GLU A 27 -12.12 -12.31 7.40
CA GLU A 27 -12.35 -10.90 7.03
C GLU A 27 -11.76 -9.90 8.05
N GLU A 28 -10.99 -10.38 8.97
CA GLU A 28 -10.31 -9.63 10.03
C GLU A 28 -9.00 -9.01 9.51
N PRO A 29 -8.34 -8.12 10.30
CA PRO A 29 -6.98 -7.66 10.06
C PRO A 29 -5.95 -8.78 9.95
N PHE A 30 -4.72 -8.45 9.57
CA PHE A 30 -3.61 -9.41 9.55
C PHE A 30 -3.47 -10.15 10.88
N ILE A 31 -3.14 -11.46 10.81
CA ILE A 31 -2.76 -12.27 11.99
C ILE A 31 -1.57 -11.61 12.71
N ASP A 32 -0.63 -11.08 11.94
CA ASP A 32 0.50 -10.29 12.46
C ASP A 32 0.61 -8.97 11.70
N GLY A 33 0.43 -7.86 12.39
CA GLY A 33 0.46 -6.52 11.79
C GLY A 33 1.80 -6.16 11.15
N ARG A 34 2.90 -6.89 11.43
CA ARG A 34 4.18 -6.70 10.73
C ARG A 34 4.11 -7.07 9.24
N ASP A 35 3.06 -7.75 8.79
CA ASP A 35 2.82 -7.98 7.36
C ASP A 35 2.62 -6.70 6.55
N TRP A 36 2.28 -5.58 7.20
CA TRP A 36 2.36 -4.28 6.55
C TRP A 36 3.79 -3.91 6.16
N GLY A 37 4.78 -4.27 6.98
CA GLY A 37 6.19 -4.15 6.63
C GLY A 37 6.58 -5.09 5.49
N THR A 38 6.06 -6.32 5.48
CA THR A 38 6.23 -7.26 4.36
C THR A 38 5.78 -6.63 3.04
N LEU A 39 4.62 -5.95 3.03
CA LEU A 39 4.12 -5.28 1.82
C LEU A 39 5.05 -4.13 1.38
N CYS A 40 5.56 -3.33 2.30
CA CYS A 40 6.53 -2.27 1.97
C CYS A 40 7.83 -2.85 1.38
N CYS A 41 8.32 -3.97 1.93
CA CYS A 41 9.52 -4.65 1.41
C CYS A 41 9.31 -5.25 0.01
N LEU A 42 8.10 -5.75 -0.29
CA LEU A 42 7.73 -6.17 -1.65
C LEU A 42 7.71 -5.00 -2.63
N LEU A 43 7.25 -3.81 -2.19
CA LEU A 43 7.31 -2.60 -3.01
C LEU A 43 8.75 -2.13 -3.26
N ASN A 44 9.68 -2.31 -2.30
CA ASN A 44 11.10 -2.06 -2.53
C ASN A 44 11.66 -2.97 -3.63
N GLU A 45 11.34 -4.27 -3.60
CA GLU A 45 11.74 -5.20 -4.66
C GLU A 45 11.16 -4.77 -6.01
N ASP A 46 9.87 -4.37 -6.06
CA ASP A 46 9.23 -3.90 -7.28
C ASP A 46 9.85 -2.60 -7.80
N TYR A 47 10.21 -1.68 -6.92
CA TYR A 47 10.89 -0.44 -7.28
C TYR A 47 12.26 -0.73 -7.93
N HIS A 48 13.05 -1.61 -7.33
CA HIS A 48 14.34 -2.00 -7.89
C HIS A 48 14.20 -2.75 -9.21
N ASP A 49 13.23 -3.68 -9.31
CA ASP A 49 12.95 -4.39 -10.56
C ASP A 49 12.52 -3.44 -11.68
N LEU A 50 11.69 -2.45 -11.35
CA LEU A 50 11.24 -1.41 -12.27
C LEU A 50 12.42 -0.56 -12.78
N LEU A 51 13.25 -0.03 -11.88
CA LEU A 51 14.41 0.80 -12.24
C LEU A 51 15.43 0.05 -13.10
N ASN A 52 15.65 -1.23 -12.80
CA ASN A 52 16.62 -2.07 -13.52
C ASN A 52 15.99 -2.82 -14.69
N ARG A 53 14.67 -2.67 -14.93
CA ARG A 53 13.91 -3.42 -15.94
C ARG A 53 14.16 -4.93 -15.84
N ASN A 54 14.12 -5.45 -14.62
CA ASN A 54 14.45 -6.84 -14.34
C ASN A 54 13.34 -7.78 -14.81
N VAL A 55 13.51 -8.36 -16.00
CA VAL A 55 12.56 -9.30 -16.57
C VAL A 55 12.89 -10.71 -16.10
N GLN A 56 12.03 -11.29 -15.31
CA GLN A 56 12.17 -12.63 -14.75
C GLN A 56 11.33 -13.64 -15.55
N LYS A 57 11.86 -14.84 -15.75
CA LYS A 57 11.20 -15.98 -16.40
C LYS A 57 11.41 -17.24 -15.54
N PRO A 58 10.74 -17.33 -14.39
CA PRO A 58 10.87 -18.48 -13.50
C PRO A 58 10.18 -19.72 -14.10
N ASP A 59 10.59 -20.91 -13.64
CA ASP A 59 9.90 -22.17 -13.95
C ASP A 59 8.48 -22.18 -13.33
N SER A 60 8.28 -21.50 -12.18
CA SER A 60 6.98 -21.25 -11.57
C SER A 60 6.91 -19.83 -11.00
N ALA A 61 5.95 -19.04 -11.48
CA ALA A 61 5.69 -17.70 -11.00
C ALA A 61 5.14 -17.71 -9.56
N ALA A 62 4.34 -18.70 -9.20
CA ALA A 62 3.81 -18.86 -7.85
C ALA A 62 4.94 -19.15 -6.84
N GLN A 63 5.88 -20.06 -7.17
CA GLN A 63 7.03 -20.32 -6.30
C GLN A 63 7.91 -19.07 -6.12
N LEU A 64 8.17 -18.33 -7.20
CA LEU A 64 8.88 -17.06 -7.12
C LEU A 64 8.18 -16.07 -6.18
N LEU A 65 6.85 -15.95 -6.31
CA LEU A 65 6.05 -15.09 -5.46
C LEU A 65 6.12 -15.50 -3.98
N PHE A 66 6.06 -16.80 -3.68
CA PHE A 66 6.19 -17.33 -2.32
C PHE A 66 7.55 -17.00 -1.70
N ASP A 67 8.63 -17.17 -2.48
CA ASP A 67 9.97 -16.81 -2.04
C ASP A 67 10.12 -15.31 -1.79
N ARG A 68 9.46 -14.46 -2.59
CA ARG A 68 9.42 -13.01 -2.39
C ARG A 68 8.70 -12.66 -1.09
N TYR A 69 7.53 -13.25 -0.81
CA TYR A 69 6.82 -13.03 0.45
C TYR A 69 7.67 -13.40 1.66
N ASP A 70 8.33 -14.56 1.63
CA ASP A 70 9.16 -15.00 2.75
C ASP A 70 10.39 -14.11 2.96
N ARG A 71 11.07 -13.67 1.90
CA ARG A 71 12.18 -12.69 2.01
C ARG A 71 11.72 -11.37 2.59
N ALA A 72 10.63 -10.83 2.07
CA ALA A 72 10.06 -9.56 2.55
C ALA A 72 9.60 -9.69 4.00
N ALA A 73 8.96 -10.79 4.39
CA ALA A 73 8.56 -11.08 5.76
C ALA A 73 9.76 -11.14 6.71
N GLN A 74 10.86 -11.78 6.31
CA GLN A 74 12.09 -11.83 7.12
C GLN A 74 12.69 -10.44 7.35
N ILE A 75 12.68 -9.56 6.36
CA ILE A 75 13.11 -8.16 6.52
C ILE A 75 12.20 -7.42 7.50
N ALA A 76 10.89 -7.68 7.46
CA ALA A 76 9.91 -7.13 8.39
C ALA A 76 9.96 -7.76 9.81
N GLY A 77 10.88 -8.72 10.05
CA GLY A 77 11.06 -9.38 11.33
C GLY A 77 10.10 -10.55 11.59
N LEU A 78 9.53 -11.13 10.53
CA LEU A 78 8.70 -12.33 10.58
C LEU A 78 9.48 -13.58 10.17
N ALA A 79 9.02 -14.76 10.57
CA ALA A 79 9.54 -16.01 10.05
C ALA A 79 9.03 -16.26 8.62
N PRO A 80 9.79 -16.98 7.76
CA PRO A 80 9.27 -17.43 6.49
C PRO A 80 8.15 -18.45 6.71
N ARG A 81 6.96 -18.18 6.20
CA ARG A 81 5.80 -19.05 6.44
C ARG A 81 5.53 -20.00 5.28
N LEU A 82 5.69 -19.52 4.06
CA LEU A 82 5.45 -20.32 2.85
C LEU A 82 6.58 -21.35 2.62
N GLY A 83 7.82 -21.01 2.95
CA GLY A 83 8.96 -21.94 2.91
C GLY A 83 8.94 -23.01 3.98
N LEU A 84 8.15 -22.84 5.05
CA LEU A 84 7.97 -23.82 6.11
C LEU A 84 6.81 -24.79 5.88
N LEU A 85 6.00 -24.57 4.84
CA LEU A 85 4.96 -25.53 4.46
C LEU A 85 5.57 -26.88 4.04
N PRO A 86 4.89 -28.01 4.31
CA PRO A 86 5.26 -29.28 3.73
C PRO A 86 5.41 -29.17 2.20
N GLU A 87 6.43 -29.81 1.65
CA GLU A 87 6.79 -29.68 0.23
C GLU A 87 5.62 -29.99 -0.72
N ASP A 88 4.86 -31.04 -0.40
CA ASP A 88 3.68 -31.43 -1.19
C ASP A 88 2.53 -30.41 -1.09
N VAL A 89 2.35 -29.77 0.07
CA VAL A 89 1.36 -28.71 0.26
C VAL A 89 1.78 -27.47 -0.52
N ARG A 90 3.04 -27.03 -0.39
CA ARG A 90 3.56 -25.86 -1.10
C ARG A 90 3.49 -26.05 -2.61
N LYS A 91 3.81 -27.26 -3.11
CA LYS A 91 3.72 -27.58 -4.53
C LYS A 91 2.29 -27.50 -5.04
N LYS A 92 1.33 -28.12 -4.36
CA LYS A 92 -0.10 -28.06 -4.73
C LYS A 92 -0.64 -26.63 -4.68
N LEU A 93 -0.24 -25.84 -3.68
CA LEU A 93 -0.60 -24.44 -3.56
C LEU A 93 -0.09 -23.63 -4.77
N ALA A 94 1.18 -23.85 -5.15
CA ALA A 94 1.77 -23.21 -6.32
C ALA A 94 1.05 -23.59 -7.62
N GLU A 95 0.73 -24.87 -7.82
CA GLU A 95 -0.03 -25.34 -8.98
C GLU A 95 -1.41 -24.63 -9.11
N LYS A 96 -2.08 -24.38 -7.99
CA LYS A 96 -3.38 -23.71 -7.96
C LYS A 96 -3.32 -22.20 -8.26
N LEU A 97 -2.21 -21.56 -7.91
CA LEU A 97 -2.04 -20.10 -8.02
C LEU A 97 -1.15 -19.68 -9.19
N GLU A 98 -0.63 -20.64 -9.97
CA GLU A 98 0.35 -20.39 -11.03
C GLU A 98 -0.16 -19.38 -12.07
N ASP A 99 -1.39 -19.54 -12.55
CA ASP A 99 -1.94 -18.68 -13.60
C ASP A 99 -2.11 -17.22 -13.13
N GLU A 100 -2.59 -17.03 -11.87
CA GLU A 100 -2.73 -15.70 -11.27
C GLU A 100 -1.36 -15.06 -11.03
N ALA A 101 -0.41 -15.80 -10.46
CA ALA A 101 0.94 -15.32 -10.20
C ALA A 101 1.68 -14.98 -11.50
N ALA A 102 1.52 -15.81 -12.55
CA ALA A 102 2.11 -15.56 -13.85
C ALA A 102 1.48 -14.34 -14.54
N ALA A 103 0.17 -14.13 -14.39
CA ALA A 103 -0.50 -12.93 -14.90
C ALA A 103 0.04 -11.67 -14.19
N MET A 104 0.10 -11.67 -12.87
CA MET A 104 0.64 -10.59 -12.07
C MET A 104 2.09 -10.25 -12.43
N LEU A 105 2.95 -11.26 -12.65
CA LEU A 105 4.33 -11.06 -13.08
C LEU A 105 4.40 -10.45 -14.49
N ARG A 106 3.58 -10.92 -15.43
CA ARG A 106 3.52 -10.36 -16.79
C ARG A 106 3.07 -8.91 -16.79
N GLU A 107 2.01 -8.57 -16.04
CA GLU A 107 1.51 -7.19 -15.92
C GLU A 107 2.57 -6.25 -15.35
N LYS A 108 3.24 -6.67 -14.26
CA LYS A 108 4.37 -5.93 -13.68
C LYS A 108 5.43 -5.64 -14.72
N GLN A 109 5.89 -6.64 -15.46
CA GLN A 109 6.98 -6.49 -16.44
C GLN A 109 6.53 -5.71 -17.69
N ALA A 110 5.28 -5.83 -18.10
CA ALA A 110 4.72 -5.06 -19.22
C ALA A 110 4.61 -3.56 -18.91
N ALA A 111 4.54 -3.20 -17.62
CA ALA A 111 4.50 -1.81 -17.17
C ALA A 111 5.86 -1.11 -17.14
N TYR A 112 6.98 -1.82 -17.39
CA TYR A 112 8.31 -1.21 -17.38
C TYR A 112 8.44 -0.21 -18.52
N PRO A 113 8.75 1.07 -18.25
CA PRO A 113 8.85 2.09 -19.29
C PRO A 113 10.18 1.98 -20.06
N ASP A 114 10.19 2.45 -21.31
CA ASP A 114 11.43 2.54 -22.09
C ASP A 114 12.39 3.60 -21.54
N SER A 115 11.87 4.64 -20.89
CA SER A 115 12.64 5.70 -20.24
C SER A 115 11.88 6.23 -19.04
N PHE A 116 12.62 6.68 -18.02
CA PHE A 116 12.07 7.39 -16.85
C PHE A 116 12.03 8.92 -17.03
N GLU A 117 12.55 9.44 -18.14
CA GLU A 117 12.52 10.87 -18.42
C GLU A 117 11.07 11.39 -18.44
N GLY A 118 10.79 12.44 -17.66
CA GLY A 118 9.46 13.03 -17.51
C GLY A 118 8.42 12.13 -16.86
N LYS A 119 8.80 11.04 -16.18
CA LYS A 119 7.90 10.12 -15.50
C LYS A 119 7.98 10.25 -13.99
N THR A 120 6.87 9.99 -13.33
CA THR A 120 6.77 9.90 -11.89
C THR A 120 6.34 8.48 -11.51
N ILE A 121 7.03 7.88 -10.54
CA ILE A 121 6.61 6.62 -9.93
C ILE A 121 5.68 6.96 -8.77
N ILE A 122 4.46 6.42 -8.79
CA ILE A 122 3.48 6.61 -7.72
C ILE A 122 3.40 5.32 -6.90
N ILE A 123 3.62 5.44 -5.59
CA ILE A 123 3.42 4.36 -4.62
C ILE A 123 2.20 4.74 -3.78
N GLU A 124 1.12 3.97 -3.92
CA GLU A 124 -0.06 4.13 -3.07
C GLU A 124 0.17 3.39 -1.75
N CYS A 125 0.08 4.12 -0.63
CA CYS A 125 0.30 3.59 0.70
C CYS A 125 -0.72 4.20 1.66
N ALA A 126 -1.68 3.41 2.13
CA ALA A 126 -2.62 3.80 3.17
C ALA A 126 -2.28 3.05 4.45
N ARG A 127 -2.05 3.77 5.55
CA ARG A 127 -1.71 3.20 6.85
C ARG A 127 -2.46 3.90 7.97
N GLY A 128 -2.71 3.16 9.03
CA GLY A 128 -3.39 3.69 10.20
C GLY A 128 -3.27 2.75 11.39
N GLY A 129 -4.21 2.86 12.30
CA GLY A 129 -4.32 2.06 13.50
C GLY A 129 -5.77 1.95 13.98
N PRO A 130 -5.98 1.31 15.14
CA PRO A 130 -7.31 1.12 15.69
C PRO A 130 -8.06 2.43 15.92
N ASP A 131 -9.38 2.38 15.71
CA ASP A 131 -10.26 3.51 15.97
C ASP A 131 -10.13 3.98 17.43
N GLY A 132 -9.99 5.30 17.62
CA GLY A 132 -9.78 5.90 18.94
C GLY A 132 -8.39 5.70 19.55
N ALA A 133 -7.41 5.15 18.83
CA ALA A 133 -6.04 5.02 19.35
C ALA A 133 -5.40 6.39 19.60
N SER A 134 -4.59 6.47 20.66
CA SER A 134 -3.84 7.69 21.00
C SER A 134 -2.51 7.77 20.25
N MET A 135 -2.05 9.01 19.99
CA MET A 135 -0.76 9.27 19.37
C MET A 135 0.39 9.35 20.42
N PRO A 136 1.60 8.88 20.06
CA PRO A 136 1.92 8.19 18.81
C PRO A 136 1.30 6.79 18.73
N LEU A 137 1.01 6.32 17.54
CA LEU A 137 0.62 4.92 17.33
C LEU A 137 1.79 4.02 17.76
N THR A 138 1.50 2.76 18.09
CA THR A 138 2.50 1.81 18.59
C THR A 138 2.52 0.51 17.81
N GLY A 139 3.57 -0.28 17.95
CA GLY A 139 3.73 -1.56 17.26
C GLY A 139 3.88 -1.38 15.76
N SER A 140 3.14 -2.17 14.99
CA SER A 140 3.15 -2.16 13.52
C SER A 140 2.09 -1.23 12.91
N ASN A 141 1.53 -0.30 13.69
CA ASN A 141 0.52 0.64 13.23
C ASN A 141 1.12 1.91 12.65
N GLY A 142 0.37 2.51 11.73
CA GLY A 142 0.63 3.84 11.19
C GLY A 142 1.74 3.94 10.15
N TYR A 143 1.92 5.15 9.71
CA TYR A 143 3.00 5.52 8.81
C TYR A 143 4.36 5.51 9.51
N GLN A 144 4.41 5.76 10.83
CA GLN A 144 5.64 5.67 11.61
C GLN A 144 6.28 4.28 11.57
N TYR A 145 5.48 3.20 11.43
CA TYR A 145 5.99 1.85 11.23
C TYR A 145 6.35 1.58 9.78
N SER A 146 5.50 1.99 8.84
CA SER A 146 5.61 1.59 7.43
C SER A 146 6.65 2.39 6.65
N LEU A 147 6.76 3.72 6.88
CA LEU A 147 7.71 4.54 6.15
C LEU A 147 9.18 4.10 6.34
N PRO A 148 9.64 3.74 7.55
CA PRO A 148 10.99 3.22 7.75
C PRO A 148 11.30 1.89 7.04
N MET A 149 10.28 1.16 6.56
CA MET A 149 10.45 -0.08 5.81
C MET A 149 10.79 0.15 4.33
N PHE A 150 10.59 1.36 3.81
CA PHE A 150 11.02 1.69 2.45
C PHE A 150 12.54 1.81 2.38
N CYS A 151 13.10 1.40 1.24
CA CYS A 151 14.54 1.46 1.00
C CYS A 151 15.06 2.90 0.93
N PRO A 152 16.39 3.12 1.17
CA PRO A 152 17.01 4.44 1.11
C PRO A 152 16.69 5.18 -0.19
N GLU A 153 16.76 4.50 -1.33
CA GLU A 153 16.55 5.08 -2.64
C GLU A 153 15.13 5.65 -2.82
N ILE A 154 14.12 5.02 -2.22
CA ILE A 154 12.76 5.57 -2.17
C ILE A 154 12.73 6.78 -1.24
N LEU A 155 13.22 6.65 0.00
CA LEU A 155 13.13 7.71 1.00
C LEU A 155 13.90 8.97 0.60
N GLU A 156 15.01 8.83 -0.12
CA GLU A 156 15.82 9.95 -0.62
C GLU A 156 15.15 10.71 -1.78
N ASN A 157 14.32 10.03 -2.56
CA ASN A 157 13.70 10.57 -3.76
C ASN A 157 12.18 10.74 -3.66
N ALA A 158 11.59 10.39 -2.52
CA ALA A 158 10.14 10.48 -2.33
C ALA A 158 9.69 11.89 -1.93
N ALA A 159 8.45 12.16 -2.29
CA ALA A 159 7.65 13.21 -1.69
C ALA A 159 6.24 12.65 -1.45
N ILE A 160 5.58 13.05 -0.39
CA ILE A 160 4.28 12.53 0.03
C ILE A 160 3.18 13.52 -0.36
N LEU A 161 2.21 13.08 -1.15
CA LEU A 161 0.92 13.75 -1.29
C LEU A 161 -0.08 13.04 -0.37
N TYR A 162 -0.39 13.67 0.76
CA TYR A 162 -1.30 13.11 1.74
C TYR A 162 -2.73 13.57 1.49
N ILE A 163 -3.62 12.63 1.23
CA ILE A 163 -5.05 12.88 1.05
C ILE A 163 -5.73 12.73 2.41
N TRP A 164 -6.00 13.85 3.07
CA TRP A 164 -6.54 13.85 4.42
C TRP A 164 -8.05 13.71 4.43
N VAL A 165 -8.55 12.62 4.98
CA VAL A 165 -9.99 12.37 5.20
C VAL A 165 -10.24 12.01 6.66
N THR A 166 -11.45 12.30 7.16
CA THR A 166 -11.83 11.81 8.49
C THR A 166 -12.09 10.30 8.44
N PRO A 167 -11.96 9.57 9.57
CA PRO A 167 -12.28 8.14 9.61
C PRO A 167 -13.71 7.83 9.14
N GLU A 168 -14.68 8.67 9.50
CA GLU A 168 -16.08 8.55 9.08
C GLU A 168 -16.23 8.69 7.56
N GLU A 169 -15.60 9.71 6.99
CA GLU A 169 -15.63 9.96 5.55
C GLU A 169 -14.88 8.85 4.78
N SER A 170 -13.79 8.33 5.33
CA SER A 170 -13.08 7.18 4.78
C SER A 170 -13.98 5.94 4.71
N ARG A 171 -14.71 5.64 5.80
CA ARG A 171 -15.67 4.54 5.84
C ARG A 171 -16.83 4.73 4.86
N ARG A 172 -17.37 5.94 4.78
CA ARG A 172 -18.42 6.28 3.81
C ARG A 172 -17.95 6.04 2.37
N LYS A 173 -16.78 6.59 2.01
CA LYS A 173 -16.18 6.42 0.67
C LYS A 173 -15.86 4.95 0.35
N ASN A 174 -15.44 4.18 1.35
CA ASN A 174 -15.22 2.75 1.22
C ASN A 174 -16.51 1.99 0.88
N ALA A 175 -17.60 2.31 1.58
CA ALA A 175 -18.92 1.71 1.30
C ALA A 175 -19.45 2.11 -0.08
N ASP A 176 -19.33 3.40 -0.44
CA ASP A 176 -19.78 3.91 -1.75
C ASP A 176 -18.99 3.34 -2.93
N ARG A 177 -17.75 2.90 -2.71
CA ARG A 177 -16.89 2.32 -3.74
C ARG A 177 -17.17 0.85 -3.98
N ALA A 178 -17.65 0.12 -2.98
CA ALA A 178 -17.86 -1.32 -3.07
C ALA A 178 -18.97 -1.65 -4.07
N ASP A 179 -18.65 -2.38 -5.14
CA ASP A 179 -19.63 -2.93 -6.07
C ASP A 179 -19.68 -4.46 -5.91
N PRO A 180 -20.79 -5.00 -5.40
CA PRO A 180 -20.95 -6.46 -5.26
C PRO A 180 -20.88 -7.23 -6.59
N ASN A 181 -21.11 -6.54 -7.72
CA ASN A 181 -21.09 -7.15 -9.05
C ASN A 181 -19.69 -7.19 -9.68
N ASP A 182 -18.72 -6.49 -9.06
CA ASP A 182 -17.32 -6.44 -9.52
C ASP A 182 -16.33 -6.65 -8.36
N PRO A 183 -16.41 -7.80 -7.66
CA PRO A 183 -15.66 -8.03 -6.40
C PRO A 183 -14.15 -8.18 -6.59
N GLY A 184 -13.67 -8.35 -7.82
CA GLY A 184 -12.24 -8.46 -8.17
C GLY A 184 -11.60 -7.16 -8.62
N SER A 185 -12.37 -6.09 -8.74
CA SER A 185 -11.89 -4.81 -9.25
C SER A 185 -11.05 -4.06 -8.23
N ASN A 186 -9.91 -3.52 -8.66
CA ASN A 186 -9.10 -2.59 -7.88
C ASN A 186 -9.84 -1.28 -7.57
N LEU A 187 -10.80 -0.90 -8.43
CA LEU A 187 -11.54 0.35 -8.33
C LEU A 187 -12.79 0.22 -7.46
N HIS A 188 -13.41 -0.96 -7.47
CA HIS A 188 -14.69 -1.22 -6.81
C HIS A 188 -14.57 -2.15 -5.58
N HIS A 189 -13.35 -2.34 -5.10
CA HIS A 189 -13.05 -3.15 -3.95
C HIS A 189 -13.37 -2.40 -2.63
N GLY A 190 -14.22 -2.99 -1.80
CA GLY A 190 -14.50 -2.54 -0.44
C GLY A 190 -13.61 -3.24 0.58
N VAL A 191 -13.11 -2.50 1.56
CA VAL A 191 -12.36 -3.06 2.71
C VAL A 191 -13.38 -3.48 3.78
N PRO A 192 -13.27 -4.69 4.39
CA PRO A 192 -14.15 -5.12 5.47
C PRO A 192 -14.16 -4.14 6.65
N LEU A 193 -15.32 -3.97 7.29
CA LEU A 193 -15.49 -3.02 8.39
C LEU A 193 -14.52 -3.30 9.56
N ALA A 194 -14.28 -4.56 9.90
CA ALA A 194 -13.32 -4.93 10.94
C ALA A 194 -11.91 -4.41 10.65
N VAL A 195 -11.47 -4.49 9.39
CA VAL A 195 -10.19 -3.95 8.93
C VAL A 195 -10.21 -2.42 8.95
N MET A 196 -11.33 -1.78 8.53
CA MET A 196 -11.47 -0.33 8.58
C MET A 196 -11.37 0.21 10.02
N LEU A 197 -11.91 -0.50 11.00
CA LEU A 197 -11.86 -0.08 12.40
C LEU A 197 -10.52 -0.45 13.08
N GLY A 198 -9.94 -1.58 12.71
CA GLY A 198 -8.70 -2.09 13.32
C GLY A 198 -7.41 -1.48 12.76
N GLU A 199 -7.41 -1.13 11.47
CA GLU A 199 -6.19 -0.75 10.73
C GLU A 199 -6.26 0.64 10.09
N TYR A 200 -7.47 1.21 9.94
CA TYR A 200 -7.73 2.50 9.30
C TYR A 200 -8.69 3.38 10.12
N GLY A 201 -8.89 3.05 11.42
CA GLY A 201 -9.75 3.82 12.31
C GLY A 201 -9.18 5.19 12.67
N CYS A 202 -7.87 5.33 12.63
CA CYS A 202 -7.14 6.60 12.70
C CYS A 202 -5.82 6.48 11.92
N ASP A 203 -5.13 7.59 11.67
CA ASP A 203 -3.75 7.59 11.19
C ASP A 203 -2.88 8.57 11.96
N ASP A 204 -1.58 8.47 11.78
CA ASP A 204 -0.57 9.23 12.51
C ASP A 204 0.10 10.34 11.68
N MET A 205 -0.37 10.62 10.47
CA MET A 205 0.31 11.56 9.56
C MET A 205 0.37 12.97 10.13
N GLU A 206 -0.75 13.46 10.70
CA GLU A 206 -0.79 14.78 11.34
C GLU A 206 0.22 14.87 12.51
N TYR A 207 0.32 13.80 13.30
CA TYR A 207 1.29 13.71 14.41
C TYR A 207 2.72 13.73 13.87
N LEU A 208 3.03 12.97 12.84
CA LEU A 208 4.37 12.90 12.23
C LEU A 208 4.82 14.24 11.65
N VAL A 209 3.91 14.95 10.98
CA VAL A 209 4.19 16.30 10.47
C VAL A 209 4.44 17.30 11.59
N LYS A 210 3.61 17.28 12.65
CA LYS A 210 3.75 18.19 13.80
C LYS A 210 5.03 17.94 14.61
N THR A 211 5.52 16.72 14.62
CA THR A 211 6.72 16.33 15.37
C THR A 211 8.00 16.32 14.54
N SER A 212 7.91 16.60 13.24
CA SER A 212 9.10 16.80 12.40
C SER A 212 9.82 18.09 12.78
N ASP A 213 11.15 18.02 12.86
CA ASP A 213 12.05 19.15 13.12
C ASP A 213 12.32 20.01 11.88
N VAL A 214 11.89 19.55 10.70
CA VAL A 214 11.92 20.30 9.44
C VAL A 214 10.48 20.58 8.97
N PRO A 215 10.07 21.84 8.79
CA PRO A 215 8.72 22.19 8.38
C PRO A 215 8.32 21.52 7.04
N ASN A 216 7.04 21.17 6.89
CA ASN A 216 6.48 20.53 5.70
C ASN A 216 7.18 19.23 5.29
N THR A 217 7.68 18.48 6.27
CA THR A 217 8.26 17.15 6.06
C THR A 217 7.72 16.15 7.08
N VAL A 218 7.85 14.88 6.74
CA VAL A 218 7.72 13.77 7.68
C VAL A 218 9.13 13.30 8.03
N ARG A 219 9.44 13.26 9.34
CA ARG A 219 10.70 12.74 9.85
C ARG A 219 10.65 11.21 9.89
N VAL A 220 11.53 10.55 9.14
CA VAL A 220 11.60 9.07 9.03
C VAL A 220 12.97 8.59 9.48
N PRO A 221 13.14 8.13 10.74
CA PRO A 221 14.38 7.48 11.18
C PRO A 221 14.43 6.06 10.59
N ALA A 222 15.39 5.82 9.70
CA ALA A 222 15.56 4.51 9.04
C ALA A 222 17.02 4.33 8.60
N HIS A 223 17.45 3.09 8.43
CA HIS A 223 18.75 2.72 7.84
C HIS A 223 19.97 3.43 8.48
N GLY A 224 19.90 3.70 9.78
CA GLY A 224 20.98 4.38 10.53
C GLY A 224 21.08 5.88 10.29
N THR A 225 20.12 6.48 9.59
CA THR A 225 20.02 7.93 9.34
C THR A 225 18.60 8.45 9.59
N THR A 226 18.38 9.72 9.31
CA THR A 226 17.05 10.34 9.38
C THR A 226 16.74 11.03 8.05
N TYR A 227 15.63 10.65 7.45
CA TYR A 227 15.10 11.27 6.24
C TYR A 227 14.04 12.30 6.63
N HIS A 228 13.98 13.41 5.90
CA HIS A 228 12.93 14.41 6.00
C HIS A 228 12.18 14.43 4.68
N VAL A 229 11.16 13.58 4.58
CA VAL A 229 10.40 13.39 3.33
C VAL A 229 9.42 14.54 3.16
N PRO A 230 9.51 15.34 2.07
CA PRO A 230 8.59 16.44 1.81
C PRO A 230 7.14 15.97 1.76
N ILE A 231 6.21 16.78 2.30
CA ILE A 231 4.79 16.45 2.29
C ILE A 231 3.95 17.65 1.84
N GLY A 232 2.97 17.36 0.98
CA GLY A 232 1.84 18.24 0.68
C GLY A 232 0.54 17.61 1.16
N ILE A 233 -0.36 18.40 1.70
CA ILE A 233 -1.62 17.93 2.29
C ILE A 233 -2.79 18.41 1.43
N PHE A 234 -3.52 17.48 0.83
CA PHE A 234 -4.81 17.73 0.21
C PHE A 234 -5.91 17.47 1.24
N ASP A 235 -6.47 18.53 1.82
CA ASP A 235 -7.54 18.42 2.81
C ASP A 235 -8.88 18.09 2.14
N ASN A 236 -9.27 16.82 2.27
CA ASN A 236 -10.53 16.25 1.77
C ASN A 236 -11.43 15.75 2.92
N ARG A 237 -11.28 16.33 4.11
CA ARG A 237 -12.17 16.03 5.27
C ARG A 237 -13.60 16.46 5.03
N VAL A 238 -13.78 17.52 4.24
CA VAL A 238 -15.05 17.85 3.59
C VAL A 238 -14.94 17.37 2.15
N ASP A 239 -15.83 16.49 1.74
CA ASP A 239 -15.76 15.81 0.45
C ASP A 239 -15.68 16.77 -0.74
N LYS A 240 -14.54 16.78 -1.42
CA LYS A 240 -14.27 17.57 -2.63
C LYS A 240 -14.21 16.71 -3.89
N THR A 241 -14.29 15.39 -3.78
CA THR A 241 -13.91 14.50 -4.89
C THR A 241 -14.98 13.55 -5.36
N SER A 242 -16.08 13.32 -4.60
CA SER A 242 -17.09 12.31 -4.97
C SER A 242 -17.81 12.63 -6.28
N PHE A 243 -17.91 13.91 -6.68
CA PHE A 243 -18.51 14.29 -7.97
C PHE A 243 -17.72 13.77 -9.19
N LEU A 244 -16.42 13.49 -9.03
CA LEU A 244 -15.55 12.96 -10.09
C LEU A 244 -15.90 11.49 -10.48
N ARG A 245 -16.80 10.84 -9.73
CA ARG A 245 -17.32 9.51 -10.10
C ARG A 245 -18.32 9.55 -11.26
N ALA A 246 -18.91 10.73 -11.51
CA ALA A 246 -19.76 10.93 -12.69
C ALA A 246 -18.91 11.02 -13.95
N GLU A 247 -19.56 10.86 -15.11
CA GLU A 247 -18.90 11.07 -16.40
C GLU A 247 -18.33 12.51 -16.49
N PRO A 248 -17.18 12.71 -17.14
CA PRO A 248 -16.51 14.00 -17.21
C PRO A 248 -17.39 15.16 -17.68
N ASP A 249 -18.31 14.88 -18.60
CA ASP A 249 -19.26 15.87 -19.15
C ASP A 249 -20.29 16.37 -18.10
N ALA A 250 -20.44 15.64 -16.99
CA ALA A 250 -21.32 16.01 -15.88
C ALA A 250 -20.59 16.72 -14.73
N TRP A 251 -19.30 16.97 -14.85
CA TRP A 251 -18.53 17.60 -13.78
C TRP A 251 -18.84 19.10 -13.68
N ASP A 252 -19.05 19.55 -12.46
CA ASP A 252 -19.20 20.98 -12.13
C ASP A 252 -17.84 21.68 -12.23
N GLU A 253 -17.72 22.66 -13.13
CA GLU A 253 -16.46 23.38 -13.39
C GLU A 253 -15.91 24.09 -12.13
N ALA A 254 -16.78 24.62 -11.26
CA ALA A 254 -16.34 25.28 -10.03
C ALA A 254 -15.72 24.28 -9.05
N LYS A 255 -16.29 23.07 -8.94
CA LYS A 255 -15.73 21.98 -8.14
C LYS A 255 -14.43 21.44 -8.71
N VAL A 256 -14.33 21.30 -10.03
CA VAL A 256 -13.07 20.93 -10.70
C VAL A 256 -11.97 21.94 -10.39
N GLN A 257 -12.30 23.24 -10.46
CA GLN A 257 -11.36 24.31 -10.14
C GLN A 257 -10.94 24.29 -8.66
N GLU A 258 -11.86 24.02 -7.72
CA GLU A 258 -11.56 23.87 -6.30
C GLU A 258 -10.57 22.73 -6.04
N VAL A 259 -10.84 21.55 -6.59
CA VAL A 259 -9.95 20.38 -6.46
C VAL A 259 -8.58 20.67 -7.08
N THR A 260 -8.56 21.24 -8.28
CA THR A 260 -7.33 21.58 -8.99
C THR A 260 -6.46 22.55 -8.19
N THR A 261 -7.09 23.57 -7.60
CA THR A 261 -6.41 24.56 -6.76
C THR A 261 -5.82 23.90 -5.51
N ALA A 262 -6.63 23.12 -4.79
CA ALA A 262 -6.18 22.44 -3.57
C ALA A 262 -5.06 21.43 -3.81
N ILE A 263 -5.12 20.67 -4.91
CA ILE A 263 -4.02 19.73 -5.29
C ILE A 263 -2.77 20.54 -5.66
N ARG A 264 -2.91 21.65 -6.40
CA ARG A 264 -1.76 22.49 -6.77
C ARG A 264 -1.09 23.07 -5.53
N GLU A 265 -1.84 23.61 -4.58
CA GLU A 265 -1.30 24.14 -3.33
C GLU A 265 -0.54 23.07 -2.54
N ALA A 266 -1.10 21.85 -2.45
CA ALA A 266 -0.45 20.72 -1.80
C ALA A 266 0.86 20.31 -2.51
N THR A 267 0.83 20.23 -3.85
CA THR A 267 2.02 19.86 -4.63
C THR A 267 3.08 20.95 -4.64
N ASP A 268 2.70 22.23 -4.67
CA ASP A 268 3.64 23.36 -4.57
C ASP A 268 4.33 23.38 -3.19
N ALA A 269 3.59 23.14 -2.11
CA ALA A 269 4.15 23.00 -0.77
C ALA A 269 5.17 21.85 -0.68
N MET A 270 4.82 20.69 -1.21
CA MET A 270 5.70 19.52 -1.31
C MET A 270 6.95 19.83 -2.15
N TRP A 271 6.78 20.41 -3.33
CA TRP A 271 7.84 20.69 -4.28
C TRP A 271 8.86 21.70 -3.76
N SER A 272 8.43 22.70 -3.00
CA SER A 272 9.31 23.70 -2.40
C SER A 272 10.39 23.12 -1.48
N HIS A 273 10.15 21.94 -0.90
CA HIS A 273 11.08 21.21 -0.05
C HIS A 273 11.80 20.06 -0.78
N TYR A 274 11.25 19.62 -1.92
CA TYR A 274 11.86 18.56 -2.74
C TYR A 274 13.07 19.06 -3.54
N GLN A 275 13.08 20.32 -3.93
CA GLN A 275 14.22 20.92 -4.60
C GLN A 275 15.38 21.11 -3.59
N LYS A 276 16.29 20.16 -3.60
CA LYS A 276 17.56 20.20 -2.84
C LYS A 276 18.69 20.70 -3.70
#